data_ec0ac710bdcd53bf8a7d8b558e48fbff
#
_entry.id   ec0ac710bdcd53bf8a7d8b558e48fbff
#
_cell.length_a   1.000
_cell.length_b   1.000
_cell.length_c   1.000
_cell.angle_alpha   90.00
_cell.angle_beta   90.00
_cell.angle_gamma   90.00
#
_symmetry.space_group_name_H-M   'P 1'
#
loop_
_entity.id
_entity.type
_entity.pdbx_description
1 polymer ?
#
loop_
_entity_poly.entity_id
_entity_poly.type
_entity_poly.pdbx_seq_one_letter_code
_entity_poly.pdbx_strand_id
1 'polypeptide(L)'
;MSQLLQRPCRQHSRVRSAKAAKETTDIIEKSIDTVNAGTELARGTAEALRSIQESIDQITGLVGGIADASQKQSSALQMLNQGVLQVSNVVQTNSSTAEESAAASVELSAQADLLQEAVRRFKI
;
A
#
# COMPACT_ATOMS: atom_id res chain seq x y z
N MET A 1 15.99 1.15 -94.26
CA MET A 1 15.97 -0.12 -93.49
C MET A 1 16.30 0.06 -91.96
N SER A 2 16.08 1.28 -91.39
CA SER A 2 16.55 1.58 -90.01
C SER A 2 15.40 1.82 -88.99
N GLN A 3 14.14 1.78 -89.37
CA GLN A 3 12.99 2.08 -88.47
C GLN A 3 12.34 0.84 -87.81
N LEU A 4 12.63 -0.37 -88.33
CA LEU A 4 12.00 -1.59 -87.81
C LEU A 4 12.72 -2.21 -86.56
N LEU A 5 13.94 -1.83 -86.30
CA LEU A 5 14.71 -2.32 -85.11
C LEU A 5 14.59 -1.48 -83.84
N GLN A 6 14.01 -0.26 -83.96
CA GLN A 6 13.86 0.61 -82.74
C GLN A 6 12.57 0.37 -81.94
N ARG A 7 11.57 -0.31 -82.47
CA ARG A 7 10.28 -0.56 -81.82
C ARG A 7 10.36 -1.55 -80.69
N PRO A 8 11.08 -2.69 -80.75
CA PRO A 8 11.13 -3.64 -79.66
C PRO A 8 11.92 -3.10 -78.49
N CYS A 9 13.00 -2.33 -78.65
CA CYS A 9 13.81 -1.75 -77.60
C CYS A 9 13.03 -0.71 -76.75
N ARG A 10 12.21 0.14 -77.45
CA ARG A 10 11.40 1.13 -76.73
C ARG A 10 10.24 0.48 -75.93
N GLN A 11 9.65 -0.58 -76.46
CA GLN A 11 8.61 -1.33 -75.78
C GLN A 11 9.12 -2.05 -74.55
N HIS A 12 10.27 -2.67 -74.65
CA HIS A 12 10.94 -3.35 -73.52
C HIS A 12 11.39 -2.39 -72.39
N SER A 13 11.87 -1.21 -72.77
CA SER A 13 12.20 -0.14 -71.81
C SER A 13 10.98 0.39 -71.07
N ARG A 14 9.83 0.61 -71.78
CA ARG A 14 8.58 1.06 -71.19
C ARG A 14 8.02 0.04 -70.18
N VAL A 15 8.04 -1.24 -70.49
CA VAL A 15 7.57 -2.31 -69.59
C VAL A 15 8.43 -2.40 -68.33
N ARG A 16 9.75 -2.28 -68.44
CA ARG A 16 10.68 -2.25 -67.31
C ARG A 16 10.46 -1.02 -66.44
N SER A 17 10.26 0.15 -67.03
CA SER A 17 9.98 1.38 -66.27
C SER A 17 8.62 1.32 -65.56
N ALA A 18 7.58 0.77 -66.21
CA ALA A 18 6.27 0.59 -65.57
C ALA A 18 6.33 -0.41 -64.40
N LYS A 19 7.10 -1.50 -64.53
CA LYS A 19 7.32 -2.48 -63.45
C LYS A 19 8.06 -1.85 -62.27
N ALA A 20 9.13 -1.12 -62.53
CA ALA A 20 9.90 -0.42 -61.49
C ALA A 20 9.04 0.64 -60.77
N ALA A 21 8.20 1.38 -61.49
CA ALA A 21 7.28 2.34 -60.90
C ALA A 21 6.25 1.65 -59.98
N LYS A 22 5.70 0.51 -60.41
CA LYS A 22 4.77 -0.28 -59.57
C LYS A 22 5.45 -0.81 -58.33
N GLU A 23 6.63 -1.40 -58.46
CA GLU A 23 7.42 -1.88 -57.31
C GLU A 23 7.74 -0.76 -56.31
N THR A 24 8.05 0.44 -56.79
CA THR A 24 8.27 1.61 -55.95
C THR A 24 6.97 2.04 -55.24
N THR A 25 5.83 2.03 -55.89
CA THR A 25 4.52 2.33 -55.29
C THR A 25 4.20 1.32 -54.20
N ASP A 26 4.37 0.04 -54.47
CA ASP A 26 4.13 -1.04 -53.48
C ASP A 26 5.04 -0.89 -52.22
N ILE A 27 6.29 -0.47 -52.39
CA ILE A 27 7.23 -0.19 -51.31
C ILE A 27 6.77 1.02 -50.51
N ILE A 28 6.32 2.09 -51.15
CA ILE A 28 5.81 3.29 -50.50
C ILE A 28 4.54 2.97 -49.67
N GLU A 29 3.60 2.24 -50.26
CA GLU A 29 2.38 1.82 -49.55
C GLU A 29 2.72 1.00 -48.29
N LYS A 30 3.60 -0.02 -48.39
CA LYS A 30 4.06 -0.78 -47.25
C LYS A 30 4.78 0.07 -46.19
N SER A 31 5.54 1.07 -46.67
CA SER A 31 6.23 1.98 -45.72
C SER A 31 5.21 2.85 -44.96
N ILE A 32 4.16 3.34 -45.61
CA ILE A 32 3.09 4.09 -44.99
C ILE A 32 2.36 3.22 -43.96
N ASP A 33 2.01 1.99 -44.31
CA ASP A 33 1.36 1.05 -43.37
C ASP A 33 2.24 0.76 -42.17
N THR A 34 3.53 0.58 -42.37
CA THR A 34 4.49 0.36 -41.30
C THR A 34 4.61 1.58 -40.34
N VAL A 35 4.61 2.80 -40.92
CA VAL A 35 4.64 4.04 -40.13
C VAL A 35 3.35 4.22 -39.37
N ASN A 36 2.20 3.93 -39.97
CA ASN A 36 0.92 4.01 -39.29
C ASN A 36 0.83 3.01 -38.10
N ALA A 37 1.24 1.76 -38.34
CA ALA A 37 1.31 0.74 -37.25
C ALA A 37 2.28 1.14 -36.13
N GLY A 38 3.44 1.70 -36.51
CA GLY A 38 4.41 2.23 -35.54
C GLY A 38 3.85 3.40 -34.72
N THR A 39 3.09 4.27 -35.35
CA THR A 39 2.43 5.42 -34.68
C THR A 39 1.37 4.94 -33.67
N GLU A 40 0.55 3.96 -34.04
CA GLU A 40 -0.43 3.37 -33.13
C GLU A 40 0.23 2.66 -31.95
N LEU A 41 1.30 1.93 -32.19
CA LEU A 41 2.07 1.29 -31.12
C LEU A 41 2.68 2.33 -30.17
N ALA A 42 3.26 3.39 -30.70
CA ALA A 42 3.82 4.48 -29.88
C ALA A 42 2.75 5.17 -29.03
N ARG A 43 1.56 5.41 -29.61
CA ARG A 43 0.43 5.98 -28.87
C ARG A 43 -0.05 5.07 -27.75
N GLY A 44 -0.22 3.78 -28.02
CA GLY A 44 -0.59 2.80 -27.01
C GLY A 44 0.44 2.70 -25.86
N THR A 45 1.72 2.79 -26.21
CA THR A 45 2.80 2.83 -25.23
C THR A 45 2.72 4.09 -24.35
N ALA A 46 2.46 5.24 -24.96
CA ALA A 46 2.29 6.50 -24.21
C ALA A 46 1.10 6.46 -23.25
N GLU A 47 -0.02 5.87 -23.67
CA GLU A 47 -1.21 5.69 -22.82
C GLU A 47 -0.91 4.73 -21.64
N ALA A 48 -0.21 3.62 -21.91
CA ALA A 48 0.20 2.68 -20.85
C ALA A 48 1.13 3.35 -19.84
N LEU A 49 2.10 4.15 -20.28
CA LEU A 49 2.99 4.91 -19.38
C LEU A 49 2.22 5.93 -18.54
N ARG A 50 1.20 6.59 -19.11
CA ARG A 50 0.33 7.49 -18.34
C ARG A 50 -0.43 6.75 -17.25
N SER A 51 -0.99 5.58 -17.54
CA SER A 51 -1.67 4.75 -16.55
C SER A 51 -0.73 4.27 -15.42
N ILE A 52 0.51 3.95 -15.76
CA ILE A 52 1.54 3.63 -14.76
C ILE A 52 1.82 4.84 -13.87
N GLN A 53 1.95 6.04 -14.46
CA GLN A 53 2.17 7.26 -13.67
C GLN A 53 1.03 7.52 -12.69
N GLU A 54 -0.21 7.41 -13.12
CA GLU A 54 -1.40 7.55 -12.26
C GLU A 54 -1.39 6.52 -11.12
N SER A 55 -0.98 5.28 -11.41
CA SER A 55 -0.87 4.23 -10.40
C SER A 55 0.23 4.53 -9.37
N ILE A 56 1.36 5.08 -9.82
CA ILE A 56 2.47 5.50 -8.93
C ILE A 56 2.00 6.64 -8.00
N ASP A 57 1.26 7.61 -8.53
CA ASP A 57 0.73 8.73 -7.74
C ASP A 57 -0.25 8.23 -6.65
N GLN A 58 -1.11 7.27 -6.99
CA GLN A 58 -2.01 6.62 -6.02
C GLN A 58 -1.23 5.86 -4.94
N ILE A 59 -0.22 5.08 -5.32
CA ILE A 59 0.63 4.34 -4.37
C ILE A 59 1.36 5.31 -3.44
N THR A 60 1.87 6.41 -3.97
CA THR A 60 2.54 7.45 -3.17
C THR A 60 1.60 8.04 -2.12
N GLY A 61 0.35 8.32 -2.51
CA GLY A 61 -0.68 8.78 -1.57
C GLY A 61 -1.01 7.75 -0.48
N LEU A 62 -1.10 6.46 -0.85
CA LEU A 62 -1.34 5.38 0.11
C LEU A 62 -0.18 5.21 1.10
N VAL A 63 1.07 5.27 0.61
CA VAL A 63 2.27 5.20 1.47
C VAL A 63 2.31 6.37 2.46
N GLY A 64 1.95 7.58 2.01
CA GLY A 64 1.79 8.73 2.90
C GLY A 64 0.74 8.49 3.98
N GLY A 65 -0.43 7.96 3.62
CA GLY A 65 -1.48 7.61 4.58
C GLY A 65 -1.05 6.54 5.60
N ILE A 66 -0.27 5.54 5.16
CA ILE A 66 0.29 4.51 6.05
C ILE A 66 1.29 5.14 7.04
N ALA A 67 2.14 6.06 6.59
CA ALA A 67 3.08 6.76 7.46
C ALA A 67 2.36 7.57 8.55
N ASP A 68 1.32 8.31 8.19
CA ASP A 68 0.48 9.06 9.14
C ASP A 68 -0.23 8.15 10.14
N ALA A 69 -0.81 7.04 9.67
CA ALA A 69 -1.44 6.06 10.53
C ALA A 69 -0.45 5.42 11.51
N SER A 70 0.75 5.08 11.04
CA SER A 70 1.83 4.52 11.87
C SER A 70 2.27 5.49 12.95
N GLN A 71 2.36 6.79 12.65
CA GLN A 71 2.69 7.82 13.64
C GLN A 71 1.61 7.94 14.72
N LYS A 72 0.33 7.90 14.32
CA LYS A 72 -0.80 7.90 15.27
C LYS A 72 -0.80 6.66 16.14
N GLN A 73 -0.52 5.48 15.57
CA GLN A 73 -0.39 4.23 16.33
C GLN A 73 0.76 4.30 17.34
N SER A 74 1.91 4.85 16.95
CA SER A 74 3.05 5.03 17.87
C SER A 74 2.66 5.91 19.08
N SER A 75 1.97 7.01 18.84
CA SER A 75 1.49 7.89 19.90
C SER A 75 0.46 7.20 20.82
N ALA A 76 -0.45 6.42 20.25
CA ALA A 76 -1.43 5.65 21.01
C ALA A 76 -0.76 4.57 21.88
N LEU A 77 0.28 3.89 21.36
CA LEU A 77 1.05 2.91 22.12
C LEU A 77 1.78 3.55 23.32
N GLN A 78 2.28 4.77 23.16
CA GLN A 78 2.89 5.50 24.28
C GLN A 78 1.86 5.81 25.38
N MET A 79 0.65 6.25 25.00
CA MET A 79 -0.44 6.47 25.96
C MET A 79 -0.88 5.17 26.65
N LEU A 80 -0.99 4.08 25.89
CA LEU A 80 -1.30 2.76 26.46
C LEU A 80 -0.24 2.32 27.46
N ASN A 81 1.04 2.50 27.17
CA ASN A 81 2.11 2.14 28.08
C ASN A 81 2.03 2.94 29.39
N GLN A 82 1.72 4.23 29.33
CA GLN A 82 1.47 5.06 30.52
C GLN A 82 0.25 4.54 31.31
N GLY A 83 -0.83 4.18 30.61
CA GLY A 83 -2.02 3.60 31.24
C GLY A 83 -1.72 2.28 31.96
N VAL A 84 -0.93 1.40 31.35
CA VAL A 84 -0.50 0.13 31.98
C VAL A 84 0.31 0.38 33.25
N LEU A 85 1.22 1.36 33.25
CA LEU A 85 1.97 1.74 34.46
C LEU A 85 1.05 2.26 35.57
N GLN A 86 0.04 3.06 35.22
CA GLN A 86 -0.98 3.51 36.18
C GLN A 86 -1.75 2.33 36.79
N VAL A 87 -2.22 1.40 35.97
CA VAL A 87 -2.92 0.20 36.42
C VAL A 87 -2.02 -0.62 37.34
N SER A 88 -0.75 -0.79 37.01
CA SER A 88 0.22 -1.49 37.87
C SER A 88 0.35 -0.84 39.25
N ASN A 89 0.40 0.49 39.31
CA ASN A 89 0.45 1.22 40.60
C ASN A 89 -0.85 1.05 41.40
N VAL A 90 -2.02 1.08 40.73
CA VAL A 90 -3.30 0.82 41.41
C VAL A 90 -3.37 -0.59 41.98
N VAL A 91 -2.93 -1.60 41.21
CA VAL A 91 -2.88 -3.00 41.67
C VAL A 91 -1.97 -3.12 42.88
N GLN A 92 -0.81 -2.49 42.88
CA GLN A 92 0.13 -2.50 44.03
C GLN A 92 -0.52 -1.85 45.27
N THR A 93 -1.16 -0.69 45.10
CA THR A 93 -1.88 0.00 46.17
C THR A 93 -3.01 -0.85 46.74
N ASN A 94 -3.80 -1.48 45.84
CA ASN A 94 -4.88 -2.36 46.27
C ASN A 94 -4.39 -3.57 47.06
N SER A 95 -3.24 -4.15 46.63
CA SER A 95 -2.62 -5.26 47.39
C SER A 95 -2.21 -4.84 48.80
N SER A 96 -1.55 -3.69 48.93
CA SER A 96 -1.19 -3.14 50.24
C SER A 96 -2.42 -2.84 51.12
N THR A 97 -3.47 -2.25 50.54
CA THR A 97 -4.73 -1.99 51.24
C THR A 97 -5.41 -3.29 51.70
N ALA A 98 -5.36 -4.33 50.85
CA ALA A 98 -5.91 -5.64 51.20
C ALA A 98 -5.14 -6.27 52.40
N GLU A 99 -3.81 -6.18 52.40
CA GLU A 99 -2.98 -6.66 53.51
C GLU A 99 -3.28 -5.90 54.79
N GLU A 100 -3.38 -4.57 54.77
CA GLU A 100 -3.76 -3.75 55.91
C GLU A 100 -5.16 -4.09 56.42
N SER A 101 -6.12 -4.28 55.54
CA SER A 101 -7.47 -4.67 55.89
C SER A 101 -7.54 -6.04 56.52
N ALA A 102 -6.75 -7.00 56.02
CA ALA A 102 -6.65 -8.31 56.64
C ALA A 102 -6.03 -8.24 58.05
N ALA A 103 -4.96 -7.47 58.24
CA ALA A 103 -4.34 -7.26 59.54
C ALA A 103 -5.31 -6.58 60.53
N ALA A 104 -6.02 -5.54 60.12
CA ALA A 104 -7.04 -4.87 60.95
C ALA A 104 -8.20 -5.82 61.30
N SER A 105 -8.59 -6.70 60.40
CA SER A 105 -9.64 -7.71 60.67
C SER A 105 -9.20 -8.72 61.74
N VAL A 106 -7.95 -9.16 61.70
CA VAL A 106 -7.36 -10.06 62.71
C VAL A 106 -7.32 -9.36 64.10
N GLU A 107 -6.91 -8.09 64.14
CA GLU A 107 -6.86 -7.32 65.40
C GLU A 107 -8.25 -7.09 65.97
N LEU A 108 -9.24 -6.73 65.12
CA LEU A 108 -10.64 -6.59 65.55
C LEU A 108 -11.20 -7.91 66.10
N SER A 109 -10.88 -9.03 65.48
CA SER A 109 -11.27 -10.35 66.01
C SER A 109 -10.69 -10.62 67.38
N ALA A 110 -9.41 -10.35 67.60
CA ALA A 110 -8.76 -10.49 68.90
C ALA A 110 -9.38 -9.58 70.00
N GLN A 111 -9.71 -8.33 69.61
CA GLN A 111 -10.39 -7.41 70.55
C GLN A 111 -11.82 -7.86 70.88
N ALA A 112 -12.53 -8.42 69.90
CA ALA A 112 -13.85 -9.00 70.17
C ALA A 112 -13.82 -10.17 71.12
N ASP A 113 -12.81 -11.03 70.95
CA ASP A 113 -12.60 -12.16 71.88
C ASP A 113 -12.28 -11.70 73.33
N LEU A 114 -11.43 -10.67 73.50
CA LEU A 114 -11.14 -10.06 74.78
C LEU A 114 -12.38 -9.44 75.45
N LEU A 115 -13.20 -8.73 74.65
CA LEU A 115 -14.46 -8.16 75.11
C LEU A 115 -15.44 -9.27 75.58
N GLN A 116 -15.53 -10.34 74.80
CA GLN A 116 -16.38 -11.48 75.14
C GLN A 116 -15.92 -12.15 76.47
N GLU A 117 -14.63 -12.29 76.69
CA GLU A 117 -14.09 -12.81 77.94
C GLU A 117 -14.36 -11.88 79.14
N ALA A 118 -14.19 -10.56 78.92
CA ALA A 118 -14.50 -9.57 79.95
C ALA A 118 -15.98 -9.63 80.38
N VAL A 119 -16.90 -9.69 79.40
CA VAL A 119 -18.34 -9.83 79.66
C VAL A 119 -18.68 -11.11 80.40
N ARG A 120 -18.01 -12.22 80.10
CA ARG A 120 -18.18 -13.50 80.79
C ARG A 120 -17.77 -13.42 82.27
N ARG A 121 -16.73 -12.64 82.61
CA ARG A 121 -16.32 -12.41 84.05
C ARG A 121 -17.35 -11.61 84.81
N PHE A 122 -18.16 -10.80 84.16
CA PHE A 122 -19.23 -10.03 84.87
C PHE A 122 -20.57 -10.75 84.92
N LYS A 123 -20.72 -11.90 84.29
CA LYS A 123 -21.87 -12.79 84.50
C LYS A 123 -21.62 -13.67 85.74
N ILE A 124 -22.07 -13.12 86.86
CA ILE A 124 -22.38 -13.92 88.08
C ILE A 124 -23.70 -14.57 87.87
#